data_3c5f14b547f6343eafb03c5b924d47a9
#
_entry.id   3c5f14b547f6343eafb03c5b924d47a9
#
_cell.length_a   1.000
_cell.length_b   1.000
_cell.length_c   1.000
_cell.angle_alpha   90.00
_cell.angle_beta   90.00
_cell.angle_gamma   90.00
#
_symmetry.space_group_name_H-M   'P 1'
#
loop_
_entity.id
_entity.type
_entity.pdbx_description
1 polymer ?
#
loop_
_entity_poly.entity_id
_entity_poly.type
_entity_poly.pdbx_seq_one_letter_code
_entity_poly.pdbx_strand_id
1 'polypeptide(L)'
;MPRIQNIINDATLSNNDKLLGSDSTGATRNFPLSALAEFLVTGTSAHKHHQNTASATWTITHNLDSEHYLPHVNVKMSGGKTYDNVQSMGIVTYITKDQLKIEFLGSESGYAYLKK
;
A
#
# COMPACT_ATOMS: atom_id res chain seq x y z
N MET A 1 -29.71 -16.85 24.35
CA MET A 1 -28.69 -16.36 23.42
C MET A 1 -29.38 -15.67 22.24
N PRO A 2 -29.01 -14.45 21.88
CA PRO A 2 -29.61 -13.80 20.75
C PRO A 2 -29.26 -14.56 19.46
N ARG A 3 -30.21 -14.63 18.59
CA ARG A 3 -30.01 -15.23 17.26
C ARG A 3 -29.34 -14.21 16.35
N ILE A 4 -28.50 -14.68 15.41
CA ILE A 4 -27.82 -13.82 14.45
C ILE A 4 -28.84 -12.97 13.66
N GLN A 5 -29.97 -13.56 13.30
CA GLN A 5 -31.01 -12.88 12.55
C GLN A 5 -31.69 -11.72 13.31
N ASN A 6 -31.51 -11.66 14.63
CA ASN A 6 -32.02 -10.57 15.45
C ASN A 6 -31.02 -9.41 15.61
N ILE A 7 -29.84 -9.54 15.03
CA ILE A 7 -28.84 -8.49 15.05
C ILE A 7 -29.24 -7.44 14.02
N ILE A 8 -29.33 -6.20 14.48
CA ILE A 8 -29.69 -5.07 13.61
C ILE A 8 -28.52 -4.79 12.68
N ASN A 9 -28.80 -4.62 11.40
CA ASN A 9 -27.80 -4.17 10.44
C ASN A 9 -27.41 -2.73 10.76
N ASP A 10 -26.11 -2.52 10.92
CA ASP A 10 -25.57 -1.18 11.13
C ASP A 10 -25.14 -0.63 9.76
N ALA A 11 -25.86 0.35 9.26
CA ALA A 11 -25.57 0.99 7.99
C ALA A 11 -24.36 1.93 8.06
N THR A 12 -23.95 2.31 9.28
CA THR A 12 -22.81 3.20 9.50
C THR A 12 -21.73 2.44 10.27
N LEU A 13 -20.60 2.22 9.64
CA LEU A 13 -19.45 1.55 10.26
C LEU A 13 -18.53 2.56 10.93
N SER A 14 -17.96 2.17 12.06
CA SER A 14 -16.94 2.96 12.76
C SER A 14 -15.72 2.09 13.06
N ASN A 15 -14.59 2.74 13.37
CA ASN A 15 -13.35 2.02 13.68
C ASN A 15 -13.45 1.17 14.96
N ASN A 16 -14.42 1.45 15.83
CA ASN A 16 -14.62 0.70 17.05
C ASN A 16 -15.54 -0.51 16.88
N ASP A 17 -16.20 -0.63 15.74
CA ASP A 17 -17.03 -1.81 15.43
C ASP A 17 -16.14 -3.04 15.26
N LYS A 18 -16.71 -4.20 15.55
CA LYS A 18 -15.95 -5.45 15.57
C LYS A 18 -16.63 -6.52 14.73
N LEU A 19 -15.80 -7.36 14.14
CA LEU A 19 -16.24 -8.58 13.46
C LEU A 19 -15.86 -9.78 14.31
N LEU A 20 -16.73 -10.79 14.32
CA LEU A 20 -16.46 -12.07 14.96
C LEU A 20 -15.93 -13.04 13.91
N GLY A 21 -14.83 -13.71 14.23
CA GLY A 21 -14.23 -14.67 13.32
C GLY A 21 -13.26 -15.59 14.02
N SER A 22 -12.58 -16.43 13.26
CA SER A 22 -11.54 -17.32 13.76
C SER A 22 -10.17 -16.83 13.33
N ASP A 23 -9.19 -16.91 14.24
CA ASP A 23 -7.80 -16.64 13.88
C ASP A 23 -7.16 -17.88 13.23
N SER A 24 -5.89 -17.79 12.85
CA SER A 24 -5.18 -18.88 12.18
C SER A 24 -5.00 -20.12 13.07
N THR A 25 -5.17 -20.00 14.39
CA THR A 25 -5.10 -21.12 15.32
C THR A 25 -6.46 -21.79 15.56
N GLY A 26 -7.52 -21.26 14.96
CA GLY A 26 -8.89 -21.76 15.14
C GLY A 26 -9.62 -21.15 16.31
N ALA A 27 -8.99 -20.26 17.10
CA ALA A 27 -9.66 -19.60 18.21
C ALA A 27 -10.63 -18.53 17.71
N THR A 28 -11.79 -18.43 18.37
CA THR A 28 -12.77 -17.39 18.07
C THR A 28 -12.26 -16.05 18.62
N ARG A 29 -12.27 -15.04 17.77
CA ARG A 29 -11.76 -13.70 18.10
C ARG A 29 -12.69 -12.61 17.61
N ASN A 30 -12.65 -11.47 18.30
CA ASN A 30 -13.22 -10.22 17.83
C ASN A 30 -12.16 -9.43 17.09
N PHE A 31 -12.46 -9.02 15.87
CA PHE A 31 -11.57 -8.21 15.05
C PHE A 31 -12.14 -6.81 14.93
N PRO A 32 -11.48 -5.76 15.46
CA PRO A 32 -11.95 -4.40 15.26
C PRO A 32 -11.85 -4.00 13.79
N LEU A 33 -12.79 -3.18 13.31
CA LEU A 33 -12.78 -2.73 11.92
C LEU A 33 -11.53 -1.92 11.59
N SER A 34 -10.94 -1.23 12.58
CA SER A 34 -9.66 -0.53 12.38
C SER A 34 -8.54 -1.49 11.97
N ALA A 35 -8.48 -2.68 12.56
CA ALA A 35 -7.49 -3.70 12.19
C ALA A 35 -7.74 -4.25 10.79
N LEU A 36 -9.00 -4.46 10.41
CA LEU A 36 -9.37 -4.90 9.07
C LEU A 36 -9.02 -3.83 8.03
N ALA A 37 -9.32 -2.57 8.32
CA ALA A 37 -8.98 -1.46 7.42
C ALA A 37 -7.46 -1.37 7.21
N GLU A 38 -6.68 -1.49 8.28
CA GLU A 38 -5.21 -1.49 8.19
C GLU A 38 -4.71 -2.68 7.35
N PHE A 39 -5.25 -3.86 7.56
CA PHE A 39 -4.89 -5.04 6.77
C PHE A 39 -5.22 -4.83 5.28
N LEU A 40 -6.37 -4.27 4.96
CA LEU A 40 -6.76 -3.99 3.57
C LEU A 40 -5.85 -2.97 2.91
N VAL A 41 -5.39 -1.97 3.66
CA VAL A 41 -4.44 -0.96 3.15
C VAL A 41 -3.07 -1.59 2.93
N THR A 42 -2.54 -2.34 3.92
CA THR A 42 -1.21 -2.96 3.82
C THR A 42 -1.21 -4.19 2.92
N GLY A 43 -2.33 -4.91 2.86
CA GLY A 43 -2.50 -6.07 1.99
C GLY A 43 -2.92 -5.74 0.57
N THR A 44 -3.10 -4.47 0.22
CA THR A 44 -3.46 -4.06 -1.13
C THR A 44 -2.27 -4.13 -2.07
N SER A 45 -2.55 -3.98 -3.34
CA SER A 45 -1.56 -3.98 -4.40
C SER A 45 -1.00 -2.59 -4.69
N ALA A 46 -1.01 -1.69 -3.71
CA ALA A 46 -0.57 -0.30 -3.89
C ALA A 46 0.34 0.16 -2.76
N HIS A 47 1.28 1.05 -3.08
CA HIS A 47 2.18 1.67 -2.13
C HIS A 47 2.46 3.12 -2.55
N LYS A 48 2.54 4.01 -1.56
CA LYS A 48 2.91 5.41 -1.77
C LYS A 48 4.22 5.69 -1.05
N HIS A 49 5.22 6.18 -1.77
CA HIS A 49 6.49 6.61 -1.20
C HIS A 49 6.58 8.13 -1.24
N HIS A 50 6.94 8.72 -0.10
CA HIS A 50 7.20 10.15 0.00
C HIS A 50 8.71 10.39 0.13
N GLN A 51 9.32 10.96 -0.89
CA GLN A 51 10.73 11.38 -0.86
C GLN A 51 10.81 12.82 -0.37
N ASN A 52 10.88 12.98 0.94
CA ASN A 52 10.89 14.29 1.58
C ASN A 52 12.21 15.03 1.36
N THR A 53 13.32 14.31 1.37
CA THR A 53 14.66 14.88 1.11
C THR A 53 15.02 14.62 -0.35
N ALA A 54 15.38 15.71 -1.07
CA ALA A 54 15.75 15.60 -2.48
C ALA A 54 16.94 14.64 -2.65
N SER A 55 16.83 13.74 -3.60
CA SER A 55 17.87 12.76 -3.94
C SER A 55 17.73 12.34 -5.40
N ALA A 56 18.86 12.07 -6.04
CA ALA A 56 18.85 11.53 -7.40
C ALA A 56 18.42 10.07 -7.43
N THR A 57 18.55 9.34 -6.32
CA THR A 57 18.15 7.94 -6.20
C THR A 57 17.13 7.79 -5.09
N TRP A 58 15.95 7.26 -5.46
CA TRP A 58 14.90 6.94 -4.50
C TRP A 58 14.85 5.44 -4.29
N THR A 59 15.22 4.99 -3.10
CA THR A 59 15.10 3.57 -2.71
C THR A 59 13.77 3.38 -2.00
N ILE A 60 12.93 2.50 -2.53
CA ILE A 60 11.56 2.32 -2.06
C ILE A 60 11.34 0.87 -1.63
N THR A 61 10.93 0.67 -0.38
CA THR A 61 10.47 -0.62 0.12
C THR A 61 8.95 -0.63 0.02
N HIS A 62 8.42 -1.36 -0.95
CA HIS A 62 6.99 -1.33 -1.28
C HIS A 62 6.22 -2.56 -0.81
N ASN A 63 6.88 -3.68 -0.55
CA ASN A 63 6.26 -4.93 -0.11
C ASN A 63 5.15 -5.44 -1.06
N LEU A 64 5.32 -5.24 -2.38
CA LEU A 64 4.32 -5.59 -3.39
C LEU A 64 4.66 -6.88 -4.15
N ASP A 65 5.73 -7.57 -3.75
CA ASP A 65 6.15 -8.84 -4.37
C ASP A 65 6.35 -8.72 -5.89
N SER A 66 7.34 -7.93 -6.30
CA SER A 66 7.64 -7.68 -7.71
C SER A 66 8.24 -8.91 -8.44
N GLU A 67 8.48 -9.99 -7.73
CA GLU A 67 8.90 -11.26 -8.35
C GLU A 67 7.79 -11.84 -9.23
N HIS A 68 6.53 -11.72 -8.79
CA HIS A 68 5.37 -12.22 -9.52
C HIS A 68 4.69 -11.14 -10.36
N TYR A 69 4.68 -9.89 -9.87
CA TYR A 69 3.99 -8.78 -10.52
C TYR A 69 4.84 -7.53 -10.42
N LEU A 70 5.29 -7.01 -11.56
CA LEU A 70 6.03 -5.75 -11.58
C LEU A 70 5.07 -4.59 -11.32
N PRO A 71 5.24 -3.83 -10.22
CA PRO A 71 4.40 -2.69 -9.95
C PRO A 71 4.58 -1.59 -10.98
N HIS A 72 3.48 -0.96 -11.37
CA HIS A 72 3.53 0.28 -12.13
C HIS A 72 3.95 1.42 -11.21
N VAL A 73 4.79 2.31 -11.71
CA VAL A 73 5.31 3.41 -10.91
C VAL A 73 4.98 4.74 -11.59
N ASN A 74 4.23 5.57 -10.87
CA ASN A 74 3.96 6.94 -11.28
C ASN A 74 4.63 7.88 -10.28
N VAL A 75 5.19 8.98 -10.75
CA VAL A 75 5.92 9.93 -9.92
C VAL A 75 5.30 11.29 -10.03
N LYS A 76 5.13 11.96 -8.88
CA LYS A 76 4.75 13.38 -8.80
C LYS A 76 5.85 14.14 -8.10
N MET A 77 6.49 15.05 -8.82
CA MET A 77 7.54 15.89 -8.26
C MET A 77 6.96 16.98 -7.37
N SER A 78 7.76 17.47 -6.42
CA SER A 78 7.34 18.57 -5.53
C SER A 78 6.94 19.83 -6.30
N GLY A 79 7.52 20.05 -7.47
CA GLY A 79 7.15 21.16 -8.36
C GLY A 79 5.85 20.96 -9.13
N GLY A 80 5.17 19.84 -8.97
CA GLY A 80 3.89 19.56 -9.62
C GLY A 80 3.96 18.74 -10.91
N LYS A 81 5.15 18.49 -11.44
CA LYS A 81 5.31 17.63 -12.62
C LYS A 81 4.99 16.19 -12.28
N THR A 82 4.31 15.50 -13.20
CA THR A 82 3.98 14.08 -13.05
C THR A 82 4.57 13.28 -14.20
N TYR A 83 4.99 12.06 -13.88
CA TYR A 83 5.50 11.10 -14.85
C TYR A 83 4.77 9.77 -14.65
N ASP A 84 4.10 9.30 -15.67
CA ASP A 84 3.40 8.02 -15.64
C ASP A 84 4.29 6.89 -16.14
N ASN A 85 4.15 5.72 -15.56
CA ASN A 85 4.86 4.51 -15.99
C ASN A 85 6.37 4.73 -16.12
N VAL A 86 7.00 5.27 -15.06
CA VAL A 86 8.45 5.57 -15.08
C VAL A 86 9.29 4.31 -15.23
N GLN A 87 8.73 3.12 -14.93
CA GLN A 87 9.41 1.86 -15.17
C GLN A 87 9.72 1.64 -16.67
N SER A 88 8.93 2.22 -17.57
CA SER A 88 9.17 2.14 -19.02
C SER A 88 10.24 3.10 -19.50
N MET A 89 10.67 4.04 -18.66
CA MET A 89 11.71 5.01 -18.98
C MET A 89 13.12 4.48 -18.77
N GLY A 90 13.26 3.27 -18.21
CA GLY A 90 14.56 2.67 -17.95
C GLY A 90 15.29 3.20 -16.72
N ILE A 91 14.59 3.92 -15.85
CA ILE A 91 15.18 4.53 -14.64
C ILE A 91 14.81 3.77 -13.36
N VAL A 92 14.00 2.73 -13.46
CA VAL A 92 13.57 1.90 -12.32
C VAL A 92 14.34 0.59 -12.34
N THR A 93 14.95 0.25 -11.19
CA THR A 93 15.60 -1.04 -10.98
C THR A 93 14.89 -1.77 -9.85
N TYR A 94 14.42 -2.99 -10.12
CA TYR A 94 13.82 -3.85 -9.10
C TYR A 94 14.94 -4.58 -8.36
N ILE A 95 15.23 -4.13 -7.12
CA ILE A 95 16.37 -4.63 -6.34
C ILE A 95 16.05 -6.01 -5.77
N THR A 96 14.89 -6.11 -5.09
CA THR A 96 14.36 -7.37 -4.55
C THR A 96 12.86 -7.40 -4.86
N LYS A 97 12.19 -8.49 -4.48
CA LYS A 97 10.74 -8.58 -4.67
C LYS A 97 9.94 -7.49 -3.95
N ASP A 98 10.52 -6.88 -2.91
CA ASP A 98 9.86 -5.88 -2.06
C ASP A 98 10.51 -4.50 -2.14
N GLN A 99 11.55 -4.34 -2.95
CA GLN A 99 12.29 -3.09 -3.07
C GLN A 99 12.60 -2.77 -4.52
N LEU A 100 12.51 -1.49 -4.83
CA LEU A 100 13.00 -0.94 -6.09
C LEU A 100 13.72 0.38 -5.86
N LYS A 101 14.46 0.84 -6.84
CA LYS A 101 15.02 2.18 -6.83
C LYS A 101 14.68 2.90 -8.13
N ILE A 102 14.52 4.20 -8.02
CA ILE A 102 14.32 5.09 -9.17
C ILE A 102 15.53 6.03 -9.23
N GLU A 103 16.18 6.09 -10.38
CA GLU A 103 17.35 6.94 -10.59
C GLU A 103 17.00 8.10 -11.51
N PHE A 104 17.10 9.32 -10.98
CA PHE A 104 16.87 10.56 -11.72
C PHE A 104 18.20 11.18 -12.15
N LEU A 105 18.15 12.09 -13.12
CA LEU A 105 19.33 12.80 -13.59
C LEU A 105 19.86 13.83 -12.56
N GLY A 106 18.99 14.33 -11.69
CA GLY A 106 19.34 15.30 -10.65
C GLY A 106 18.60 15.00 -9.35
N SER A 107 18.92 15.75 -8.30
CA SER A 107 18.26 15.60 -7.01
C SER A 107 16.80 16.06 -7.10
N GLU A 108 15.88 15.18 -6.78
CA GLU A 108 14.45 15.42 -6.85
C GLU A 108 13.76 14.98 -5.56
N SER A 109 12.66 15.63 -5.22
CA SER A 109 11.78 15.25 -4.12
C SER A 109 10.34 15.14 -4.64
N GLY A 110 9.50 14.42 -3.94
CA GLY A 110 8.11 14.25 -4.30
C GLY A 110 7.55 12.92 -3.85
N TYR A 111 6.67 12.37 -4.65
CA TYR A 111 5.95 11.13 -4.33
C TYR A 111 6.11 10.12 -5.46
N ALA A 112 6.22 8.85 -5.09
CA ALA A 112 6.09 7.74 -6.03
C ALA A 112 4.86 6.92 -5.64
N TYR A 113 4.03 6.64 -6.61
CA TYR A 113 2.81 5.84 -6.44
C TYR A 113 3.01 4.53 -7.18
N LEU A 114 3.03 3.43 -6.44
CA LEU A 114 3.25 2.10 -6.97
C LEU A 114 1.96 1.32 -6.92
N LYS A 115 1.67 0.59 -8.00
CA LYS A 115 0.47 -0.24 -8.08
C LYS A 115 0.79 -1.51 -8.86
N LYS A 116 0.36 -2.64 -8.33
CA LYS A 116 0.39 -3.93 -9.03
C LYS A 116 -0.49 -3.93 -10.26
#